data_40dd1bacd9918e0d00cdb376f416b1ae
#
_entry.id   40dd1bacd9918e0d00cdb376f416b1ae
#
_cell.length_a   1.000
_cell.length_b   1.000
_cell.length_c   1.000
_cell.angle_alpha   90.00
_cell.angle_beta   90.00
_cell.angle_gamma   90.00
#
_symmetry.space_group_name_H-M   'P 1'
#
loop_
_entity.id
_entity.type
_entity.pdbx_description
1 polymer ?
#
loop_
_entity_poly.entity_id
_entity_poly.type
_entity_poly.pdbx_seq_one_letter_code
_entity_poly.pdbx_strand_id
1 'polypeptide(L)'
;GSYTLSQHVFQIFPTVILRCVTPQKAGDSMNIGIVGAGKVGFSFGRLLAEKDMRISGYYSRNSDSAREAAEFTNSGHYTDLGKLIEDSDAIFITVPDNAITEVYRQVAEFEIQDKYICHCSGACTAEEAFPGIHAQGAYAISIHLLFPISSKYNCWRELAGAFFCVEGDAQAVEVFVPLLRGLGLQVQTISPESKAQYHLSCALASNFVCALVQRSAELLGGCGFSQTDAL
;
A
#
# COMPACT_ATOMS: atom_id res chain seq x y z
N GLY A 1 49.98 37.18 -15.56
CA GLY A 1 50.38 36.85 -14.21
C GLY A 1 49.59 35.64 -13.73
N SER A 2 50.21 34.48 -13.86
CA SER A 2 49.84 33.17 -13.34
C SER A 2 49.78 33.18 -11.80
N TYR A 3 48.76 32.58 -11.22
CA TYR A 3 48.84 32.00 -9.88
C TYR A 3 48.21 30.62 -9.86
N THR A 4 49.08 29.65 -9.91
CA THR A 4 48.91 28.29 -9.42
C THR A 4 48.78 28.29 -7.90
N LEU A 5 47.74 27.72 -7.35
CA LEU A 5 47.62 27.25 -5.97
C LEU A 5 46.87 25.93 -6.05
N SER A 6 47.63 24.93 -6.04
CA SER A 6 48.12 24.05 -5.00
C SER A 6 47.13 22.99 -4.60
N GLN A 7 47.34 21.84 -5.23
CA GLN A 7 47.06 20.51 -4.68
C GLN A 7 47.57 20.42 -3.24
N HIS A 8 46.69 20.24 -2.26
CA HIS A 8 46.93 19.58 -0.95
C HIS A 8 45.78 19.85 0.00
N VAL A 9 44.63 19.20 -0.22
CA VAL A 9 43.73 18.79 0.87
C VAL A 9 42.93 17.55 0.38
N PHE A 10 43.61 16.45 0.17
CA PHE A 10 42.98 15.13 0.07
C PHE A 10 43.83 14.18 0.92
N GLN A 11 43.46 14.07 2.17
CA GLN A 11 43.72 12.87 3.02
C GLN A 11 43.14 13.17 4.39
N ILE A 12 42.08 12.54 4.72
CA ILE A 12 41.60 12.03 6.00
C ILE A 12 40.05 12.02 5.98
N PHE A 13 39.46 11.08 5.24
CA PHE A 13 38.19 10.53 5.63
C PHE A 13 38.28 9.01 5.42
N PRO A 14 37.92 8.18 6.42
CA PRO A 14 37.88 6.74 6.23
C PRO A 14 36.81 6.42 5.19
N THR A 15 37.21 5.56 4.28
CA THR A 15 36.39 5.00 3.22
C THR A 15 35.17 4.32 3.85
N VAL A 16 34.07 5.02 4.03
CA VAL A 16 32.76 4.41 4.11
C VAL A 16 32.54 3.85 2.72
N ILE A 17 32.65 2.54 2.61
CA ILE A 17 32.19 1.80 1.44
C ILE A 17 30.67 2.00 1.41
N LEU A 18 30.22 3.08 0.77
CA LEU A 18 28.89 3.13 0.19
C LEU A 18 28.88 1.95 -0.78
N ARG A 19 28.30 0.84 -0.38
CA ARG A 19 27.72 -0.08 -1.35
C ARG A 19 26.76 0.79 -2.15
N CYS A 20 27.18 1.23 -3.32
CA CYS A 20 26.30 1.61 -4.39
C CYS A 20 25.45 0.37 -4.65
N VAL A 21 24.28 0.31 -4.04
CA VAL A 21 23.18 -0.45 -4.61
C VAL A 21 22.94 0.28 -5.92
N THR A 22 23.48 -0.26 -7.00
CA THR A 22 23.08 0.14 -8.35
C THR A 22 21.56 0.10 -8.35
N PRO A 23 20.86 1.15 -8.83
CA PRO A 23 19.43 1.05 -9.02
C PRO A 23 19.22 -0.14 -9.94
N GLN A 24 18.75 -1.24 -9.35
CA GLN A 24 18.32 -2.42 -10.07
C GLN A 24 17.27 -1.88 -11.05
N LYS A 25 17.45 -2.18 -12.33
CA LYS A 25 16.56 -1.69 -13.38
C LYS A 25 15.12 -1.85 -12.90
N ALA A 26 14.33 -0.81 -13.04
CA ALA A 26 12.88 -0.81 -12.81
C ALA A 26 12.20 -1.76 -13.83
N GLY A 27 12.42 -3.06 -13.69
CA GLY A 27 12.07 -4.13 -14.62
C GLY A 27 12.34 -5.52 -14.09
N ASP A 28 13.15 -5.68 -13.04
CA ASP A 28 13.25 -6.97 -12.34
C ASP A 28 12.07 -7.02 -11.35
N SER A 29 11.11 -7.88 -11.69
CA SER A 29 9.78 -7.96 -11.12
C SER A 29 9.81 -8.25 -9.61
N MET A 30 9.54 -7.24 -8.80
CA MET A 30 9.20 -7.40 -7.38
C MET A 30 8.05 -8.39 -7.23
N ASN A 31 8.23 -9.42 -6.41
CA ASN A 31 7.20 -10.40 -6.09
C ASN A 31 6.36 -9.87 -4.92
N ILE A 32 5.05 -9.76 -5.10
CA ILE A 32 4.13 -9.21 -4.10
C ILE A 32 3.27 -10.32 -3.52
N GLY A 33 3.40 -10.56 -2.21
CA GLY A 33 2.50 -11.39 -1.43
C GLY A 33 1.37 -10.56 -0.83
N ILE A 34 0.14 -11.05 -0.85
CA ILE A 34 -1.02 -10.34 -0.31
C ILE A 34 -1.61 -11.12 0.86
N VAL A 35 -1.63 -10.48 2.03
CA VAL A 35 -2.28 -10.99 3.24
C VAL A 35 -3.61 -10.29 3.43
N GLY A 36 -4.68 -11.05 3.23
CA GLY A 36 -6.05 -10.55 3.20
C GLY A 36 -6.66 -10.60 1.81
N ALA A 37 -7.81 -11.27 1.69
CA ALA A 37 -8.56 -11.44 0.45
C ALA A 37 -9.93 -10.74 0.54
N GLY A 38 -9.92 -9.49 1.07
CA GLY A 38 -11.04 -8.59 1.07
C GLY A 38 -11.15 -7.78 -0.22
N LYS A 39 -12.07 -6.81 -0.27
CA LYS A 39 -12.30 -5.97 -1.45
C LYS A 39 -11.03 -5.25 -1.91
N VAL A 40 -10.23 -4.74 -0.96
CA VAL A 40 -8.96 -4.05 -1.26
C VAL A 40 -7.95 -5.01 -1.89
N GLY A 41 -7.68 -6.15 -1.23
CA GLY A 41 -6.73 -7.15 -1.74
C GLY A 41 -7.10 -7.68 -3.13
N PHE A 42 -8.38 -7.94 -3.38
CA PHE A 42 -8.89 -8.32 -4.71
C PHE A 42 -8.65 -7.24 -5.77
N SER A 43 -9.13 -6.01 -5.51
CA SER A 43 -9.10 -4.94 -6.50
C SER A 43 -7.68 -4.45 -6.76
N PHE A 44 -6.89 -4.26 -5.71
CA PHE A 44 -5.53 -3.77 -5.86
C PHE A 44 -4.61 -4.85 -6.45
N GLY A 45 -4.70 -6.09 -5.98
CA GLY A 45 -3.95 -7.20 -6.55
C GLY A 45 -4.27 -7.43 -8.03
N ARG A 46 -5.55 -7.34 -8.43
CA ARG A 46 -5.93 -7.43 -9.84
C ARG A 46 -5.39 -6.27 -10.67
N LEU A 47 -5.46 -5.03 -10.16
CA LEU A 47 -4.90 -3.87 -10.82
C LEU A 47 -3.39 -4.04 -11.06
N LEU A 48 -2.66 -4.50 -10.05
CA LEU A 48 -1.21 -4.73 -10.17
C LEU A 48 -0.90 -5.85 -11.18
N ALA A 49 -1.65 -6.96 -11.14
CA ALA A 49 -1.49 -8.06 -12.08
C ALA A 49 -1.78 -7.64 -13.54
N GLU A 50 -2.79 -6.79 -13.79
CA GLU A 50 -3.10 -6.24 -15.12
C GLU A 50 -2.02 -5.27 -15.65
N LYS A 51 -1.15 -4.82 -14.76
CA LYS A 51 0.01 -3.98 -15.09
C LYS A 51 1.34 -4.76 -15.04
N ASP A 52 1.25 -6.07 -15.26
CA ASP A 52 2.38 -7.00 -15.33
C ASP A 52 3.24 -7.09 -14.06
N MET A 53 2.70 -6.66 -12.89
CA MET A 53 3.36 -6.91 -11.60
C MET A 53 3.19 -8.37 -11.21
N ARG A 54 4.25 -8.95 -10.63
CA ARG A 54 4.22 -10.34 -10.16
C ARG A 54 3.55 -10.44 -8.80
N ILE A 55 2.39 -11.06 -8.76
CA ILE A 55 1.72 -11.42 -7.51
C ILE A 55 2.14 -12.84 -7.16
N SER A 56 2.90 -13.02 -6.06
CA SER A 56 3.25 -14.35 -5.54
C SER A 56 1.98 -15.12 -5.23
N GLY A 57 1.06 -14.49 -4.53
CA GLY A 57 -0.22 -15.08 -4.20
C GLY A 57 -0.89 -14.45 -3.01
N TYR A 58 -1.90 -15.16 -2.51
CA TYR A 58 -2.75 -14.72 -1.39
C TYR A 58 -2.71 -15.70 -0.22
N TYR A 59 -2.66 -15.12 0.97
CA TYR A 59 -2.95 -15.79 2.24
C TYR A 59 -4.11 -15.07 2.95
N SER A 60 -5.03 -15.81 3.53
CA SER A 60 -6.13 -15.26 4.33
C SER A 60 -6.61 -16.29 5.35
N ARG A 61 -7.12 -15.81 6.51
CA ARG A 61 -7.80 -16.67 7.50
C ARG A 61 -8.94 -17.48 6.87
N ASN A 62 -9.65 -16.90 5.91
CA ASN A 62 -10.60 -17.62 5.07
C ASN A 62 -9.86 -18.09 3.80
N SER A 63 -9.49 -19.38 3.78
CA SER A 63 -8.74 -19.99 2.69
C SER A 63 -9.49 -19.97 1.35
N ASP A 64 -10.83 -20.07 1.37
CA ASP A 64 -11.65 -20.00 0.15
C ASP A 64 -11.55 -18.60 -0.49
N SER A 65 -11.57 -17.54 0.34
CA SER A 65 -11.38 -16.19 -0.18
C SER A 65 -9.98 -15.96 -0.74
N ALA A 66 -8.94 -16.55 -0.15
CA ALA A 66 -7.59 -16.49 -0.68
C ALA A 66 -7.45 -17.22 -2.01
N ARG A 67 -8.07 -18.40 -2.13
CA ARG A 67 -8.12 -19.18 -3.39
C ARG A 67 -8.85 -18.40 -4.49
N GLU A 68 -10.02 -17.84 -4.18
CA GLU A 68 -10.81 -17.01 -5.10
C GLU A 68 -10.00 -15.80 -5.62
N ALA A 69 -9.25 -15.11 -4.74
CA ALA A 69 -8.39 -14.00 -5.11
C ALA A 69 -7.21 -14.43 -5.98
N ALA A 70 -6.60 -15.56 -5.65
CA ALA A 70 -5.50 -16.14 -6.41
C ALA A 70 -5.93 -16.51 -7.83
N GLU A 71 -7.09 -17.16 -7.98
CA GLU A 71 -7.68 -17.47 -9.29
C GLU A 71 -7.98 -16.20 -10.08
N PHE A 72 -8.54 -15.16 -9.43
CA PHE A 72 -8.88 -13.91 -10.07
C PHE A 72 -7.64 -13.13 -10.58
N THR A 73 -6.50 -13.28 -9.94
CA THR A 73 -5.24 -12.62 -10.32
C THR A 73 -4.26 -13.54 -11.05
N ASN A 74 -4.64 -14.82 -11.29
CA ASN A 74 -3.77 -15.85 -11.83
C ASN A 74 -2.45 -15.99 -11.06
N SER A 75 -2.56 -16.11 -9.73
CA SER A 75 -1.43 -16.16 -8.79
C SER A 75 -1.53 -17.36 -7.84
N GLY A 76 -0.61 -17.47 -6.88
CA GLY A 76 -0.56 -18.56 -5.91
C GLY A 76 -1.64 -18.46 -4.82
N HIS A 77 -2.16 -19.60 -4.39
CA HIS A 77 -2.95 -19.73 -3.17
C HIS A 77 -2.07 -20.34 -2.07
N TYR A 78 -1.90 -19.62 -0.96
CA TYR A 78 -1.09 -20.05 0.16
C TYR A 78 -1.94 -20.38 1.38
N THR A 79 -1.70 -21.54 1.97
CA THR A 79 -2.26 -21.97 3.26
C THR A 79 -1.28 -21.79 4.40
N ASP A 80 -0.02 -21.49 4.08
CA ASP A 80 1.08 -21.23 5.00
C ASP A 80 1.60 -19.80 4.77
N LEU A 81 1.51 -18.96 5.81
CA LEU A 81 1.94 -17.56 5.77
C LEU A 81 3.46 -17.45 5.55
N GLY A 82 4.25 -18.32 6.18
CA GLY A 82 5.71 -18.32 6.05
C GLY A 82 6.15 -18.55 4.61
N LYS A 83 5.48 -19.46 3.90
CA LYS A 83 5.74 -19.71 2.47
C LYS A 83 5.42 -18.50 1.59
N LEU A 84 4.32 -17.81 1.85
CA LEU A 84 4.03 -16.57 1.13
C LEU A 84 5.12 -15.52 1.35
N ILE A 85 5.58 -15.36 2.61
CA ILE A 85 6.63 -14.40 2.96
C ILE A 85 7.95 -14.77 2.29
N GLU A 86 8.34 -16.06 2.31
CA GLU A 86 9.55 -16.54 1.66
C GLU A 86 9.56 -16.20 0.15
N ASP A 87 8.44 -16.41 -0.54
CA ASP A 87 8.29 -16.25 -1.99
C ASP A 87 8.06 -14.78 -2.43
N SER A 88 8.09 -13.82 -1.50
CA SER A 88 7.73 -12.43 -1.77
C SER A 88 8.79 -11.44 -1.31
N ASP A 89 8.99 -10.37 -2.10
CA ASP A 89 9.87 -9.24 -1.75
C ASP A 89 9.08 -8.16 -0.99
N ALA A 90 7.78 -8.07 -1.24
CA ALA A 90 6.87 -7.15 -0.57
C ALA A 90 5.62 -7.88 -0.08
N ILE A 91 5.18 -7.57 1.14
CA ILE A 91 3.97 -8.12 1.75
C ILE A 91 2.93 -7.02 1.92
N PHE A 92 1.80 -7.15 1.23
CA PHE A 92 0.70 -6.21 1.30
C PHE A 92 -0.37 -6.73 2.27
N ILE A 93 -0.52 -6.06 3.41
CA ILE A 93 -1.53 -6.36 4.43
C ILE A 93 -2.79 -5.57 4.10
N THR A 94 -3.78 -6.25 3.52
CA THR A 94 -5.04 -5.65 3.03
C THR A 94 -6.26 -6.06 3.86
N VAL A 95 -6.05 -6.17 5.17
CA VAL A 95 -7.09 -6.47 6.17
C VAL A 95 -7.73 -5.17 6.69
N PRO A 96 -8.85 -5.24 7.43
CA PRO A 96 -9.41 -4.05 8.11
C PRO A 96 -8.40 -3.35 9.03
N ASP A 97 -8.50 -2.04 9.14
CA ASP A 97 -7.53 -1.19 9.87
C ASP A 97 -7.21 -1.68 11.27
N ASN A 98 -8.23 -2.11 12.03
CA ASN A 98 -8.09 -2.63 13.38
C ASN A 98 -7.38 -3.99 13.49
N ALA A 99 -7.12 -4.65 12.37
CA ALA A 99 -6.43 -5.94 12.31
C ALA A 99 -4.99 -5.83 11.74
N ILE A 100 -4.60 -4.68 11.20
CA ILE A 100 -3.30 -4.53 10.49
C ILE A 100 -2.13 -4.87 11.42
N THR A 101 -2.06 -4.26 12.59
CA THR A 101 -0.95 -4.48 13.54
C THR A 101 -0.89 -5.90 14.06
N GLU A 102 -2.04 -6.54 14.27
CA GLU A 102 -2.08 -7.95 14.71
C GLU A 102 -1.60 -8.90 13.61
N VAL A 103 -2.02 -8.65 12.37
CA VAL A 103 -1.54 -9.44 11.22
C VAL A 103 -0.04 -9.19 10.96
N TYR A 104 0.41 -7.94 11.13
CA TYR A 104 1.84 -7.63 11.05
C TYR A 104 2.66 -8.43 12.09
N ARG A 105 2.19 -8.54 13.35
CA ARG A 105 2.89 -9.34 14.36
C ARG A 105 3.07 -10.80 13.93
N GLN A 106 2.09 -11.37 13.25
CA GLN A 106 2.21 -12.73 12.70
C GLN A 106 3.22 -12.79 11.54
N VAL A 107 3.25 -11.76 10.67
CA VAL A 107 4.27 -11.64 9.61
C VAL A 107 5.67 -11.49 10.22
N ALA A 108 5.79 -10.74 11.30
CA ALA A 108 7.04 -10.46 12.01
C ALA A 108 7.61 -11.68 12.80
N GLU A 109 6.89 -12.79 12.86
CA GLU A 109 7.41 -14.07 13.39
C GLU A 109 8.34 -14.77 12.39
N PHE A 110 8.36 -14.33 11.13
CA PHE A 110 9.16 -14.88 10.05
C PHE A 110 10.33 -13.97 9.68
N GLU A 111 11.23 -14.48 8.84
CA GLU A 111 12.34 -13.67 8.31
C GLU A 111 11.81 -12.64 7.29
N ILE A 112 11.87 -11.36 7.67
CA ILE A 112 11.40 -10.25 6.85
C ILE A 112 12.51 -9.23 6.52
N GLN A 113 13.77 -9.57 6.81
CA GLN A 113 14.89 -8.69 6.48
C GLN A 113 14.88 -8.31 4.99
N ASP A 114 15.15 -7.04 4.72
CA ASP A 114 15.16 -6.42 3.39
C ASP A 114 13.81 -6.46 2.63
N LYS A 115 12.72 -6.91 3.28
CA LYS A 115 11.38 -6.90 2.69
C LYS A 115 10.62 -5.60 2.96
N TYR A 116 9.70 -5.30 2.06
CA TYR A 116 8.77 -4.18 2.20
C TYR A 116 7.46 -4.67 2.79
N ILE A 117 7.02 -4.07 3.89
CA ILE A 117 5.72 -4.37 4.50
C ILE A 117 4.80 -3.18 4.26
N CYS A 118 3.71 -3.44 3.54
CA CYS A 118 2.77 -2.43 3.08
C CYS A 118 1.39 -2.62 3.71
N HIS A 119 0.70 -1.53 4.04
CA HIS A 119 -0.74 -1.55 4.30
C HIS A 119 -1.48 -0.51 3.47
N CYS A 120 -2.83 -0.63 3.41
CA CYS A 120 -3.68 0.24 2.59
C CYS A 120 -4.61 1.14 3.41
N SER A 121 -4.41 1.28 4.73
CA SER A 121 -5.19 2.19 5.58
C SER A 121 -4.94 3.66 5.23
N GLY A 122 -6.00 4.45 5.21
CA GLY A 122 -5.92 5.91 5.11
C GLY A 122 -5.68 6.60 6.44
N ALA A 123 -5.98 5.94 7.57
CA ALA A 123 -5.97 6.52 8.91
C ALA A 123 -4.66 6.28 9.66
N CYS A 124 -4.09 5.08 9.55
CA CYS A 124 -2.91 4.64 10.27
C CYS A 124 -1.63 4.98 9.48
N THR A 125 -0.58 5.45 10.15
CA THR A 125 0.74 5.61 9.51
C THR A 125 1.44 4.25 9.39
N ALA A 126 2.44 4.18 8.49
CA ALA A 126 3.26 2.97 8.34
C ALA A 126 4.00 2.61 9.64
N GLU A 127 4.52 3.60 10.37
CA GLU A 127 5.21 3.41 11.64
C GLU A 127 4.27 2.88 12.74
N GLU A 128 3.05 3.45 12.86
CA GLU A 128 2.05 2.99 13.83
C GLU A 128 1.56 1.57 13.53
N ALA A 129 1.43 1.23 12.24
CA ALA A 129 0.97 -0.09 11.81
C ALA A 129 1.98 -1.21 12.12
N PHE A 130 3.29 -0.92 12.05
CA PHE A 130 4.37 -1.90 12.05
C PHE A 130 5.41 -1.66 13.15
N PRO A 131 5.02 -1.75 14.42
CA PRO A 131 5.92 -1.48 15.55
C PRO A 131 7.12 -2.42 15.55
N GLY A 132 8.34 -1.85 15.62
CA GLY A 132 9.58 -2.61 15.68
C GLY A 132 10.11 -3.13 14.35
N ILE A 133 9.54 -2.76 13.22
CA ILE A 133 9.92 -3.25 11.88
C ILE A 133 11.40 -3.03 11.55
N HIS A 134 11.96 -1.88 11.94
CA HIS A 134 13.37 -1.55 11.66
C HIS A 134 14.35 -2.46 12.42
N ALA A 135 13.95 -2.96 13.59
CA ALA A 135 14.76 -3.94 14.32
C ALA A 135 14.87 -5.30 13.60
N GLN A 136 13.97 -5.56 12.65
CA GLN A 136 13.98 -6.76 11.80
C GLN A 136 14.57 -6.48 10.41
N GLY A 137 15.09 -5.26 10.17
CA GLY A 137 15.71 -4.90 8.91
C GLY A 137 14.74 -4.79 7.73
N ALA A 138 13.44 -4.65 7.99
CA ALA A 138 12.41 -4.48 6.98
C ALA A 138 11.99 -3.00 6.85
N TYR A 139 11.24 -2.67 5.80
CA TYR A 139 10.83 -1.32 5.46
C TYR A 139 9.30 -1.18 5.49
N ALA A 140 8.82 -0.14 6.16
CA ALA A 140 7.41 0.18 6.32
C ALA A 140 6.91 1.10 5.20
N ILE A 141 5.73 0.81 4.64
CA ILE A 141 5.08 1.71 3.70
C ILE A 141 3.56 1.62 3.81
N SER A 142 2.90 2.76 3.67
CA SER A 142 1.46 2.87 3.50
C SER A 142 1.14 3.32 2.07
N ILE A 143 0.25 2.60 1.40
CA ILE A 143 -0.25 2.93 0.06
C ILE A 143 -1.77 2.96 0.14
N HIS A 144 -2.33 4.12 0.47
CA HIS A 144 -3.78 4.30 0.57
C HIS A 144 -4.39 4.58 -0.80
N LEU A 145 -5.40 3.80 -1.15
CA LEU A 145 -6.18 3.93 -2.37
C LEU A 145 -7.33 4.92 -2.12
N LEU A 146 -7.24 6.13 -2.64
CA LEU A 146 -8.29 7.15 -2.52
C LEU A 146 -9.43 6.82 -3.48
N PHE A 147 -10.14 5.74 -3.18
CA PHE A 147 -11.23 5.20 -3.99
C PHE A 147 -12.18 4.34 -3.14
N PRO A 148 -13.50 4.51 -3.27
CA PRO A 148 -14.49 3.69 -2.56
C PRO A 148 -14.60 2.31 -3.20
N ILE A 149 -13.92 1.30 -2.65
CA ILE A 149 -13.96 -0.06 -3.17
C ILE A 149 -15.25 -0.76 -2.71
N SER A 150 -16.28 -0.71 -3.52
CA SER A 150 -17.60 -1.27 -3.24
C SER A 150 -17.70 -2.76 -3.59
N SER A 151 -16.97 -3.23 -4.61
CA SER A 151 -17.01 -4.59 -5.14
C SER A 151 -15.62 -5.23 -5.23
N LYS A 152 -15.52 -6.55 -5.04
CA LYS A 152 -14.30 -7.32 -5.24
C LYS A 152 -13.85 -7.32 -6.71
N TYR A 153 -14.79 -7.50 -7.65
CA TYR A 153 -14.48 -7.88 -9.03
C TYR A 153 -14.43 -6.74 -10.03
N ASN A 154 -15.11 -5.64 -9.76
CA ASN A 154 -15.34 -4.61 -10.78
C ASN A 154 -14.53 -3.32 -10.55
N CYS A 155 -14.22 -3.00 -9.29
CA CYS A 155 -13.60 -1.70 -8.93
C CYS A 155 -12.17 -1.53 -9.44
N TRP A 156 -11.45 -2.60 -9.74
CA TRP A 156 -10.04 -2.51 -10.14
C TRP A 156 -9.81 -1.68 -11.43
N ARG A 157 -10.79 -1.66 -12.36
CA ARG A 157 -10.69 -0.85 -13.59
C ARG A 157 -10.75 0.63 -13.32
N GLU A 158 -11.67 1.04 -12.46
CA GLU A 158 -11.87 2.43 -12.06
C GLU A 158 -10.77 2.89 -11.11
N LEU A 159 -10.26 1.97 -10.28
CA LEU A 159 -9.13 2.19 -9.36
C LEU A 159 -7.88 2.68 -10.09
N ALA A 160 -7.67 2.31 -11.36
CA ALA A 160 -6.55 2.79 -12.16
C ALA A 160 -6.55 4.32 -12.35
N GLY A 161 -7.70 4.99 -12.25
CA GLY A 161 -7.84 6.44 -12.31
C GLY A 161 -7.80 7.15 -10.96
N ALA A 162 -7.72 6.41 -9.85
CA ALA A 162 -7.69 6.97 -8.51
C ALA A 162 -6.31 7.52 -8.13
N PHE A 163 -6.27 8.35 -7.07
CA PHE A 163 -5.03 8.72 -6.42
C PHE A 163 -4.58 7.66 -5.43
N PHE A 164 -3.29 7.40 -5.42
CA PHE A 164 -2.61 6.57 -4.44
C PHE A 164 -1.79 7.48 -3.53
N CYS A 165 -2.14 7.54 -2.26
CA CYS A 165 -1.45 8.35 -1.29
C CYS A 165 -0.41 7.49 -0.55
N VAL A 166 0.86 7.89 -0.61
CA VAL A 166 2.01 7.10 -0.12
C VAL A 166 2.73 7.85 0.99
N GLU A 167 3.05 7.15 2.07
CA GLU A 167 3.98 7.57 3.13
C GLU A 167 4.67 6.35 3.74
N GLY A 168 5.77 6.55 4.43
CA GLY A 168 6.55 5.50 5.09
C GLY A 168 8.04 5.78 5.06
N ASP A 169 8.85 4.74 5.19
CA ASP A 169 10.29 4.82 5.16
C ASP A 169 10.80 5.38 3.83
N ALA A 170 11.81 6.24 3.90
CA ALA A 170 12.36 6.89 2.71
C ALA A 170 12.78 5.88 1.63
N GLN A 171 13.41 4.76 2.03
CA GLN A 171 13.82 3.69 1.13
C GLN A 171 12.64 3.04 0.43
N ALA A 172 11.55 2.81 1.14
CA ALA A 172 10.33 2.23 0.56
C ALA A 172 9.63 3.23 -0.37
N VAL A 173 9.54 4.50 0.01
CA VAL A 173 8.97 5.57 -0.82
C VAL A 173 9.75 5.74 -2.12
N GLU A 174 11.11 5.72 -2.06
CA GLU A 174 11.99 5.81 -3.23
C GLU A 174 11.79 4.65 -4.21
N VAL A 175 11.37 3.49 -3.75
CA VAL A 175 11.09 2.31 -4.59
C VAL A 175 9.66 2.35 -5.13
N PHE A 176 8.67 2.51 -4.25
CA PHE A 176 7.25 2.34 -4.63
C PHE A 176 6.69 3.52 -5.41
N VAL A 177 7.11 4.76 -5.15
CA VAL A 177 6.56 5.91 -5.87
C VAL A 177 6.92 5.88 -7.36
N PRO A 178 8.19 5.68 -7.78
CA PRO A 178 8.52 5.51 -9.18
C PRO A 178 7.88 4.28 -9.80
N LEU A 179 7.80 3.16 -9.06
CA LEU A 179 7.16 1.93 -9.51
C LEU A 179 5.70 2.18 -9.87
N LEU A 180 4.90 2.70 -8.95
CA LEU A 180 3.47 2.96 -9.16
C LEU A 180 3.23 3.99 -10.28
N ARG A 181 4.06 5.05 -10.35
CA ARG A 181 3.99 6.03 -11.44
C ARG A 181 4.35 5.40 -12.78
N GLY A 182 5.34 4.51 -12.83
CA GLY A 182 5.71 3.73 -14.01
C GLY A 182 4.57 2.85 -14.52
N LEU A 183 3.71 2.38 -13.62
CA LEU A 183 2.47 1.68 -13.96
C LEU A 183 1.34 2.62 -14.45
N GLY A 184 1.59 3.92 -14.56
CA GLY A 184 0.62 4.93 -15.00
C GLY A 184 -0.39 5.32 -13.91
N LEU A 185 -0.09 5.06 -12.62
CA LEU A 185 -0.96 5.42 -11.50
C LEU A 185 -0.66 6.84 -11.01
N GLN A 186 -1.69 7.53 -10.50
CA GLN A 186 -1.57 8.85 -9.92
C GLN A 186 -1.10 8.72 -8.47
N VAL A 187 0.13 9.14 -8.16
CA VAL A 187 0.73 8.97 -6.83
C VAL A 187 1.06 10.32 -6.20
N GLN A 188 0.54 10.53 -5.01
CA GLN A 188 0.84 11.65 -4.13
C GLN A 188 1.55 11.15 -2.87
N THR A 189 2.67 11.75 -2.52
CA THR A 189 3.33 11.52 -1.24
C THR A 189 2.87 12.53 -0.20
N ILE A 190 2.74 12.10 1.04
CA ILE A 190 2.49 12.95 2.21
C ILE A 190 3.49 12.61 3.31
N SER A 191 3.65 13.50 4.30
CA SER A 191 4.38 13.17 5.51
C SER A 191 3.49 12.37 6.49
N PRO A 192 4.05 11.51 7.36
CA PRO A 192 3.29 10.78 8.37
C PRO A 192 2.43 11.71 9.26
N GLU A 193 2.94 12.89 9.63
CA GLU A 193 2.23 13.88 10.46
C GLU A 193 0.98 14.41 9.77
N SER A 194 0.95 14.42 8.44
CA SER A 194 -0.19 14.86 7.64
C SER A 194 -1.28 13.81 7.48
N LYS A 195 -1.03 12.56 7.89
CA LYS A 195 -1.93 11.42 7.64
C LYS A 195 -3.33 11.62 8.22
N ALA A 196 -3.42 12.09 9.47
CA ALA A 196 -4.70 12.33 10.12
C ALA A 196 -5.52 13.43 9.41
N GLN A 197 -4.87 14.54 9.01
CA GLN A 197 -5.53 15.62 8.27
C GLN A 197 -5.97 15.15 6.88
N TYR A 198 -5.12 14.39 6.20
CA TYR A 198 -5.45 13.77 4.92
C TYR A 198 -6.68 12.87 5.03
N HIS A 199 -6.69 11.94 6.01
CA HIS A 199 -7.82 11.02 6.21
C HIS A 199 -9.12 11.76 6.56
N LEU A 200 -9.05 12.78 7.43
CA LEU A 200 -10.19 13.62 7.74
C LEU A 200 -10.75 14.28 6.48
N SER A 201 -9.90 14.82 5.61
CA SER A 201 -10.32 15.43 4.35
C SER A 201 -11.03 14.44 3.44
N CYS A 202 -10.53 13.20 3.33
CA CYS A 202 -11.18 12.13 2.58
C CYS A 202 -12.55 11.77 3.18
N ALA A 203 -12.65 11.64 4.50
CA ALA A 203 -13.91 11.34 5.20
C ALA A 203 -14.94 12.44 5.03
N LEU A 204 -14.54 13.72 5.10
CA LEU A 204 -15.43 14.87 4.87
C LEU A 204 -16.02 14.85 3.45
N ALA A 205 -15.19 14.58 2.44
CA ALA A 205 -15.60 14.57 1.04
C ALA A 205 -16.38 13.31 0.61
N SER A 206 -16.42 12.27 1.42
CA SER A 206 -17.10 11.01 1.11
C SER A 206 -18.13 10.62 2.17
N ASN A 207 -17.72 10.09 3.29
CA ASN A 207 -18.60 9.50 4.31
C ASN A 207 -19.59 10.55 4.88
N PHE A 208 -19.10 11.76 5.15
CA PHE A 208 -19.96 12.84 5.69
C PHE A 208 -20.94 13.36 4.65
N VAL A 209 -20.52 13.47 3.38
CA VAL A 209 -21.45 13.83 2.29
C VAL A 209 -22.55 12.79 2.17
N CYS A 210 -22.22 11.48 2.17
CA CYS A 210 -23.20 10.41 2.14
C CYS A 210 -24.16 10.49 3.33
N ALA A 211 -23.65 10.74 4.54
CA ALA A 211 -24.48 10.89 5.73
C ALA A 211 -25.45 12.09 5.65
N LEU A 212 -24.97 13.21 5.10
CA LEU A 212 -25.82 14.40 4.89
C LEU A 212 -26.92 14.14 3.85
N VAL A 213 -26.57 13.49 2.74
CA VAL A 213 -27.56 13.11 1.69
C VAL A 213 -28.60 12.14 2.27
N GLN A 214 -28.15 11.11 2.99
CA GLN A 214 -29.05 10.15 3.66
C GLN A 214 -29.99 10.89 4.64
N ARG A 215 -29.47 11.79 5.46
CA ARG A 215 -30.29 12.56 6.40
C ARG A 215 -31.31 13.47 5.70
N SER A 216 -30.92 14.09 4.59
CA SER A 216 -31.82 14.87 3.75
C SER A 216 -32.98 14.02 3.20
N ALA A 217 -32.67 12.83 2.67
CA ALA A 217 -33.67 11.92 2.15
C ALA A 217 -34.67 11.44 3.23
N GLU A 218 -34.17 11.16 4.45
CA GLU A 218 -35.04 10.82 5.59
C GLU A 218 -36.02 11.94 5.95
N LEU A 219 -35.56 13.21 5.94
CA LEU A 219 -36.41 14.38 6.21
C LEU A 219 -37.45 14.58 5.14
N LEU A 220 -37.09 14.42 3.86
CA LEU A 220 -38.03 14.46 2.72
C LEU A 220 -39.08 13.33 2.83
N GLY A 221 -38.70 12.14 3.24
CA GLY A 221 -39.62 11.05 3.51
C GLY A 221 -40.64 11.40 4.59
N GLY A 222 -40.23 12.13 5.64
CA GLY A 222 -41.14 12.68 6.66
C GLY A 222 -42.11 13.74 6.10
N CYS A 223 -41.82 14.35 4.97
CA CYS A 223 -42.71 15.28 4.24
C CYS A 223 -43.60 14.57 3.20
N GLY A 224 -43.54 13.23 3.11
CA GLY A 224 -44.37 12.42 2.20
C GLY A 224 -43.75 12.12 0.84
N PHE A 225 -42.47 12.42 0.63
CA PHE A 225 -41.77 12.02 -0.57
C PHE A 225 -41.45 10.51 -0.53
N SER A 226 -41.55 9.83 -1.70
CA SER A 226 -41.09 8.47 -1.82
C SER A 226 -39.55 8.40 -1.71
N GLN A 227 -39.01 7.25 -1.37
CA GLN A 227 -37.56 7.05 -1.30
C GLN A 227 -36.85 7.35 -2.62
N THR A 228 -37.50 7.06 -3.75
CA THR A 228 -36.98 7.33 -5.10
C THR A 228 -36.97 8.82 -5.43
N ASP A 229 -37.93 9.58 -4.92
CA ASP A 229 -38.05 11.03 -5.19
C ASP A 229 -37.22 11.88 -4.24
N ALA A 230 -36.69 11.26 -3.14
CA ALA A 230 -35.91 11.92 -2.11
C ALA A 230 -34.40 11.82 -2.34
N LEU A 231 -33.95 10.97 -3.28
CA LEU A 231 -32.57 10.75 -3.70
C LEU A 231 -32.36 11.13 -5.16
#